data_5153f2131e2e1d970ec2dc2c0c3d6249
#
_entry.id   5153f2131e2e1d970ec2dc2c0c3d6249
#
_cell.length_a   1.000
_cell.length_b   1.000
_cell.length_c   1.000
_cell.angle_alpha   90.00
_cell.angle_beta   90.00
_cell.angle_gamma   90.00
#
_symmetry.space_group_name_H-M   'P 1'
#
loop_
_entity.id
_entity.type
_entity.pdbx_description
1 polymer ?
#
loop_
_entity_poly.entity_id
_entity_poly.type
_entity_poly.pdbx_seq_one_letter_code
_entity_poly.pdbx_strand_id
1 'polypeptide(L)'
;AQRRGISAIYDYMQPLYPEVNYQNWGGFVPDVIHYSSEITDKGSMSLARAAYEADYMINMALMKRHSEPTDKWRDSAGQTGITSTGKNQFGSLEKVPPLHFSIRDWSSFRGMGTYNCIVDLMAHERIGGNTLVYIVDAMYVNPKHNGHAVRFKRAPFNNGWTSSFLASNDQVAIESVVLDFIYSELPLPANADNFLHEAAN
;
A
#
# COMPACT_ATOMS: atom_id res chain seq x y z
N ALA A 1 22.68 -8.04 2.76
CA ALA A 1 22.39 -6.97 3.72
C ALA A 1 21.45 -7.53 4.79
N GLN A 2 21.89 -7.59 6.04
CA GLN A 2 21.03 -7.98 7.14
C GLN A 2 19.84 -7.01 7.19
N ARG A 3 18.62 -7.54 7.22
CA ARG A 3 17.44 -6.74 7.52
C ARG A 3 17.63 -6.14 8.91
N ARG A 4 17.95 -4.87 8.96
CA ARG A 4 17.88 -4.16 10.22
C ARG A 4 16.41 -4.08 10.60
N GLY A 5 16.08 -4.65 11.73
CA GLY A 5 14.71 -4.58 12.27
C GLY A 5 14.33 -3.13 12.62
N ILE A 6 13.06 -2.90 12.84
CA ILE A 6 12.52 -1.59 13.29
C ILE A 6 13.27 -1.07 14.53
N SER A 7 13.66 -1.98 15.45
CA SER A 7 14.50 -1.65 16.61
C SER A 7 15.81 -0.97 16.24
N ALA A 8 16.49 -1.44 15.18
CA ALA A 8 17.76 -0.83 14.77
C ALA A 8 17.61 0.58 14.16
N ILE A 9 16.47 0.84 13.52
CA ILE A 9 16.13 2.19 13.05
C ILE A 9 15.82 3.07 14.25
N TYR A 10 15.05 2.57 15.20
CA TYR A 10 14.74 3.26 16.45
C TYR A 10 16.01 3.61 17.22
N ASP A 11 16.90 2.62 17.44
CA ASP A 11 18.15 2.82 18.18
C ASP A 11 19.06 3.87 17.53
N TYR A 12 19.00 4.01 16.21
CA TYR A 12 19.76 5.01 15.48
C TYR A 12 19.10 6.38 15.49
N MET A 13 17.79 6.45 15.27
CA MET A 13 17.06 7.71 15.07
C MET A 13 16.64 8.36 16.40
N GLN A 14 16.33 7.59 17.43
CA GLN A 14 15.84 8.10 18.70
C GLN A 14 16.81 9.10 19.37
N PRO A 15 18.15 8.86 19.39
CA PRO A 15 19.07 9.84 19.94
C PRO A 15 19.17 11.15 19.16
N LEU A 16 18.85 11.10 17.84
CA LEU A 16 18.89 12.27 16.97
C LEU A 16 17.61 13.12 17.06
N TYR A 17 16.49 12.46 17.30
CA TYR A 17 15.17 13.07 17.34
C TYR A 17 14.36 12.50 18.51
N PRO A 18 14.73 12.83 19.76
CA PRO A 18 14.14 12.22 20.96
C PRO A 18 12.65 12.54 21.15
N GLU A 19 12.17 13.62 20.52
CA GLU A 19 10.77 14.03 20.55
C GLU A 19 9.86 13.18 19.66
N VAL A 20 10.44 12.40 18.73
CA VAL A 20 9.69 11.55 17.82
C VAL A 20 9.48 10.18 18.44
N ASN A 21 8.25 9.72 18.45
CA ASN A 21 7.90 8.37 18.87
C ASN A 21 7.95 7.40 17.69
N TYR A 22 9.00 6.60 17.63
CA TYR A 22 9.22 5.66 16.51
C TYR A 22 8.57 4.29 16.69
N GLN A 23 8.05 3.97 17.85
CA GLN A 23 7.64 2.60 18.16
C GLN A 23 6.17 2.44 18.49
N ASN A 24 5.50 3.50 18.84
CA ASN A 24 4.31 3.31 19.61
C ASN A 24 3.04 3.49 18.79
N TRP A 25 2.40 2.37 18.47
CA TRP A 25 1.03 2.38 17.99
C TRP A 25 0.03 2.85 19.07
N GLY A 26 0.46 2.94 20.34
CA GLY A 26 -0.40 3.29 21.48
C GLY A 26 -1.48 2.25 21.79
N GLY A 27 -1.28 1.03 21.30
CA GLY A 27 -2.34 0.02 21.26
C GLY A 27 -3.29 0.25 20.09
N PHE A 28 -4.48 -0.35 20.15
CA PHE A 28 -5.49 -0.27 19.10
C PHE A 28 -6.82 0.24 19.66
N VAL A 29 -7.53 0.99 18.85
CA VAL A 29 -8.89 1.41 19.10
C VAL A 29 -9.80 0.42 18.37
N PRO A 30 -10.64 -0.33 19.10
CA PRO A 30 -11.50 -1.32 18.48
C PRO A 30 -12.65 -0.67 17.73
N ASP A 31 -13.24 -1.43 16.82
CA ASP A 31 -14.51 -1.10 16.18
C ASP A 31 -14.48 0.21 15.37
N VAL A 32 -13.37 0.49 14.70
CA VAL A 32 -13.19 1.73 13.93
C VAL A 32 -13.39 1.51 12.44
N ILE A 33 -12.86 0.41 11.90
CA ILE A 33 -12.89 0.15 10.47
C ILE A 33 -14.01 -0.83 10.14
N HIS A 34 -14.94 -0.41 9.32
CA HIS A 34 -16.02 -1.21 8.78
C HIS A 34 -15.86 -1.29 7.26
N TYR A 35 -15.86 -2.50 6.75
CA TYR A 35 -15.76 -2.72 5.31
C TYR A 35 -17.12 -2.79 4.66
N SER A 36 -17.27 -2.24 3.48
CA SER A 36 -18.51 -2.23 2.71
C SER A 36 -18.97 -3.62 2.25
N SER A 37 -18.09 -4.62 2.28
CA SER A 37 -18.40 -5.98 1.88
C SER A 37 -18.52 -6.92 3.08
N GLU A 38 -19.64 -7.63 3.17
CA GLU A 38 -19.87 -8.68 4.16
C GLU A 38 -18.85 -9.84 4.09
N ILE A 39 -18.21 -10.04 2.94
CA ILE A 39 -17.18 -11.08 2.76
C ILE A 39 -15.91 -10.68 3.51
N THR A 40 -15.58 -9.41 3.50
CA THR A 40 -14.38 -8.85 4.14
C THR A 40 -14.69 -8.43 5.56
N ASP A 41 -15.87 -7.90 5.80
CA ASP A 41 -16.34 -7.46 7.11
C ASP A 41 -16.86 -8.66 7.92
N LYS A 42 -15.93 -9.34 8.57
CA LYS A 42 -16.27 -10.35 9.61
C LYS A 42 -16.21 -9.75 11.01
N GLY A 43 -16.66 -8.54 11.13
CA GLY A 43 -16.58 -7.71 12.31
C GLY A 43 -15.66 -6.51 12.08
N SER A 44 -15.82 -5.51 12.93
CA SER A 44 -15.01 -4.30 12.89
C SER A 44 -13.53 -4.60 13.09
N MET A 45 -12.71 -3.82 12.42
CA MET A 45 -11.26 -3.86 12.59
C MET A 45 -10.80 -2.74 13.52
N SER A 46 -9.81 -3.07 14.33
CA SER A 46 -9.16 -2.08 15.20
C SER A 46 -8.13 -1.26 14.42
N LEU A 47 -8.12 0.03 14.67
CA LEU A 47 -7.14 0.97 14.12
C LEU A 47 -6.08 1.28 15.18
N ALA A 48 -4.82 1.39 14.79
CA ALA A 48 -3.75 1.85 15.67
C ALA A 48 -4.13 3.19 16.31
N ARG A 49 -3.99 3.28 17.63
CA ARG A 49 -4.37 4.48 18.40
C ARG A 49 -3.67 5.73 17.88
N ALA A 50 -2.38 5.61 17.55
CA ALA A 50 -1.61 6.71 16.99
C ALA A 50 -2.23 7.26 15.68
N ALA A 51 -2.77 6.39 14.82
CA ALA A 51 -3.46 6.81 13.61
C ALA A 51 -4.86 7.38 13.91
N TYR A 52 -5.56 6.81 14.89
CA TYR A 52 -6.90 7.25 15.30
C TYR A 52 -6.88 8.65 15.93
N GLU A 53 -5.90 8.94 16.76
CA GLU A 53 -5.77 10.20 17.51
C GLU A 53 -4.99 11.28 16.74
N ALA A 54 -4.37 10.94 15.61
CA ALA A 54 -3.61 11.89 14.82
C ALA A 54 -4.51 12.99 14.23
N ASP A 55 -4.05 14.24 14.32
CA ASP A 55 -4.71 15.37 13.65
C ASP A 55 -4.62 15.25 12.13
N TYR A 56 -3.51 14.70 11.64
CA TYR A 56 -3.29 14.37 10.22
C TYR A 56 -2.23 13.28 10.09
N MET A 57 -2.19 12.64 8.94
CA MET A 57 -1.22 11.61 8.61
C MET A 57 -0.40 12.01 7.37
N ILE A 58 0.81 11.45 7.32
CA ILE A 58 1.64 11.41 6.11
C ILE A 58 1.82 9.94 5.75
N ASN A 59 1.36 9.55 4.58
CA ASN A 59 1.49 8.18 4.10
C ASN A 59 2.75 8.06 3.23
N MET A 60 3.78 7.41 3.76
CA MET A 60 5.05 7.19 3.06
C MET A 60 5.20 5.72 2.68
N ALA A 61 5.20 5.44 1.41
CA ALA A 61 5.26 4.08 0.88
C ALA A 61 6.48 3.85 -0.02
N LEU A 62 6.83 2.58 -0.19
CA LEU A 62 7.82 2.16 -1.18
C LEU A 62 7.12 1.68 -2.44
N MET A 63 7.63 2.06 -3.60
CA MET A 63 7.17 1.50 -4.88
C MET A 63 7.67 0.06 -5.02
N LYS A 64 6.77 -0.90 -4.76
CA LYS A 64 7.06 -2.33 -4.92
C LYS A 64 5.80 -3.15 -5.11
N ARG A 65 5.93 -4.30 -5.76
CA ARG A 65 4.86 -5.31 -5.76
C ARG A 65 4.72 -5.95 -4.38
N HIS A 66 3.55 -6.46 -4.10
CA HIS A 66 3.28 -7.12 -2.83
C HIS A 66 3.42 -8.65 -2.90
N SER A 67 3.06 -9.28 -3.99
CA SER A 67 3.09 -10.74 -4.15
C SER A 67 4.05 -11.20 -5.24
N GLU A 68 4.58 -12.40 -5.08
CA GLU A 68 5.44 -13.06 -6.07
C GLU A 68 4.60 -13.85 -7.08
N PRO A 69 5.08 -14.00 -8.31
CA PRO A 69 4.40 -14.82 -9.32
C PRO A 69 4.15 -16.28 -8.92
N THR A 70 4.90 -16.78 -7.95
CA THR A 70 4.83 -18.17 -7.47
C THR A 70 4.05 -18.31 -6.16
N ASP A 71 3.54 -17.22 -5.60
CA ASP A 71 2.82 -17.26 -4.35
C ASP A 71 1.52 -18.08 -4.49
N LYS A 72 1.23 -18.87 -3.47
CA LYS A 72 -0.02 -19.63 -3.35
C LYS A 72 -1.28 -18.76 -3.37
N TRP A 73 -1.10 -17.46 -3.28
CA TRP A 73 -2.12 -16.43 -3.32
C TRP A 73 -2.40 -15.90 -4.73
N ARG A 74 -1.85 -16.51 -5.76
CA ARG A 74 -2.20 -16.21 -7.15
C ARG A 74 -3.54 -16.85 -7.48
N ASP A 75 -4.35 -16.13 -8.24
CA ASP A 75 -5.48 -16.76 -8.91
C ASP A 75 -4.99 -17.64 -10.07
N SER A 76 -5.92 -18.37 -10.69
CA SER A 76 -5.64 -19.21 -11.86
C SER A 76 -5.08 -18.40 -13.04
N ALA A 77 -5.29 -17.09 -13.07
CA ALA A 77 -4.79 -16.17 -14.10
C ALA A 77 -3.41 -15.59 -13.76
N GLY A 78 -2.86 -15.89 -12.57
CA GLY A 78 -1.56 -15.43 -12.16
C GLY A 78 -1.47 -13.95 -11.80
N GLN A 79 -2.58 -13.35 -11.44
CA GLN A 79 -2.66 -11.93 -11.09
C GLN A 79 -2.02 -11.64 -9.72
N THR A 80 -1.43 -10.48 -9.57
CA THR A 80 -0.77 -10.05 -8.34
C THR A 80 -1.14 -8.61 -8.03
N GLY A 81 -1.49 -8.35 -6.78
CA GLY A 81 -1.85 -7.00 -6.34
C GLY A 81 -0.70 -6.01 -6.39
N ILE A 82 -0.97 -4.80 -6.82
CA ILE A 82 -0.02 -3.70 -6.87
C ILE A 82 -0.68 -2.46 -6.31
N THR A 83 -0.16 -2.01 -5.21
CA THR A 83 -0.47 -0.71 -4.62
C THR A 83 0.70 -0.32 -3.70
N SER A 84 0.96 0.95 -3.55
CA SER A 84 1.98 1.48 -2.67
C SER A 84 1.35 2.09 -1.42
N THR A 85 0.67 3.19 -1.57
CA THR A 85 0.09 3.94 -0.45
C THR A 85 -1.16 3.26 0.11
N GLY A 86 -2.00 2.66 -0.74
CA GLY A 86 -3.17 1.89 -0.30
C GLY A 86 -2.76 0.68 0.53
N LYS A 87 -1.80 -0.11 0.06
CA LYS A 87 -1.25 -1.23 0.83
C LYS A 87 -0.61 -0.78 2.14
N ASN A 88 0.06 0.36 2.15
CA ASN A 88 0.71 0.90 3.34
C ASN A 88 -0.30 1.19 4.46
N GLN A 89 -1.52 1.57 4.11
CA GLN A 89 -2.62 1.82 5.06
C GLN A 89 -2.97 0.57 5.88
N PHE A 90 -2.83 -0.64 5.33
CA PHE A 90 -3.02 -1.87 6.09
C PHE A 90 -2.08 -1.99 7.29
N GLY A 91 -0.92 -1.33 7.24
CA GLY A 91 0.00 -1.27 8.37
C GLY A 91 -0.55 -0.57 9.61
N SER A 92 -1.60 0.22 9.48
CA SER A 92 -2.28 0.89 10.60
C SER A 92 -3.35 0.04 11.28
N LEU A 93 -3.64 -1.15 10.76
CA LEU A 93 -4.66 -2.04 11.29
C LEU A 93 -4.05 -3.08 12.23
N GLU A 94 -4.80 -3.46 13.28
CA GLU A 94 -4.43 -4.57 14.16
C GLU A 94 -4.34 -5.89 13.38
N LYS A 95 -5.30 -6.09 12.50
CA LYS A 95 -5.35 -7.24 11.59
C LYS A 95 -5.67 -6.75 10.20
N VAL A 96 -5.03 -7.34 9.21
CA VAL A 96 -5.39 -7.10 7.83
C VAL A 96 -6.58 -7.99 7.45
N PRO A 97 -7.47 -7.53 6.57
CA PRO A 97 -8.59 -8.33 6.10
C PRO A 97 -8.12 -9.70 5.58
N PRO A 98 -8.85 -10.78 5.82
CA PRO A 98 -8.43 -12.13 5.43
C PRO A 98 -8.05 -12.30 3.97
N LEU A 99 -8.60 -11.48 3.11
CA LEU A 99 -8.44 -11.59 1.67
C LEU A 99 -7.63 -10.43 1.05
N HIS A 100 -7.02 -9.56 1.88
CA HIS A 100 -6.32 -8.37 1.39
C HIS A 100 -5.16 -8.66 0.40
N PHE A 101 -4.62 -9.87 0.41
CA PHE A 101 -3.64 -10.34 -0.57
C PHE A 101 -4.21 -11.41 -1.47
N SER A 102 -5.41 -11.89 -1.21
CA SER A 102 -5.96 -12.88 -2.07
C SER A 102 -6.33 -12.18 -3.36
N ILE A 103 -5.91 -12.81 -4.39
CA ILE A 103 -6.25 -12.45 -5.74
C ILE A 103 -7.76 -12.50 -5.97
N ARG A 104 -8.50 -13.14 -5.09
CA ARG A 104 -9.97 -13.08 -5.13
C ARG A 104 -10.48 -11.69 -4.83
N ASP A 105 -9.86 -10.96 -3.90
CA ASP A 105 -10.19 -9.57 -3.67
C ASP A 105 -9.67 -8.68 -4.78
N TRP A 106 -8.54 -9.03 -5.34
CA TRP A 106 -7.96 -8.32 -6.47
C TRP A 106 -8.48 -8.80 -7.81
N SER A 107 -8.94 -10.05 -7.93
CA SER A 107 -9.56 -10.61 -9.13
C SER A 107 -11.05 -10.32 -9.22
N SER A 108 -11.65 -9.95 -8.12
CA SER A 108 -12.95 -9.32 -8.15
C SER A 108 -12.93 -7.98 -8.87
N PHE A 109 -11.76 -7.45 -9.19
CA PHE A 109 -11.51 -6.35 -10.14
C PHE A 109 -11.83 -6.67 -11.60
N ARG A 110 -12.69 -7.58 -11.86
CA ARG A 110 -13.07 -7.93 -13.24
C ARG A 110 -13.94 -6.88 -13.93
N GLY A 111 -14.30 -5.83 -13.23
CA GLY A 111 -15.09 -4.76 -13.78
C GLY A 111 -15.22 -3.59 -12.83
N MET A 112 -15.63 -2.44 -13.35
CA MET A 112 -16.04 -1.30 -12.56
C MET A 112 -17.15 -1.73 -11.58
N GLY A 113 -17.14 -1.17 -10.38
CA GLY A 113 -18.12 -1.50 -9.35
C GLY A 113 -17.87 -2.81 -8.62
N THR A 114 -16.68 -3.39 -8.78
CA THR A 114 -16.29 -4.57 -8.02
C THR A 114 -15.53 -4.14 -6.76
N TYR A 115 -16.02 -4.61 -5.61
CA TYR A 115 -15.51 -4.21 -4.31
C TYR A 115 -14.03 -4.52 -4.08
N ASN A 116 -13.33 -3.55 -3.48
CA ASN A 116 -11.99 -3.70 -2.94
C ASN A 116 -11.86 -3.03 -1.58
N CYS A 117 -11.44 -3.79 -0.58
CA CYS A 117 -11.27 -3.28 0.79
C CYS A 117 -10.25 -2.13 0.92
N ILE A 118 -9.34 -1.95 -0.03
CA ILE A 118 -8.45 -0.78 -0.07
C ILE A 118 -9.23 0.50 -0.27
N VAL A 119 -10.29 0.47 -1.08
CA VAL A 119 -11.12 1.65 -1.36
C VAL A 119 -11.77 2.16 -0.09
N ASP A 120 -12.26 1.26 0.77
CA ASP A 120 -12.79 1.64 2.08
C ASP A 120 -11.75 2.35 2.95
N LEU A 121 -10.50 1.86 2.94
CA LEU A 121 -9.42 2.51 3.69
C LEU A 121 -9.03 3.87 3.08
N MET A 122 -9.05 3.98 1.75
CA MET A 122 -8.78 5.25 1.06
C MET A 122 -9.86 6.30 1.38
N ALA A 123 -11.11 5.86 1.53
CA ALA A 123 -12.24 6.74 1.86
C ALA A 123 -12.43 6.97 3.37
N HIS A 124 -11.79 6.15 4.23
CA HIS A 124 -12.01 6.20 5.67
C HIS A 124 -11.52 7.52 6.27
N GLU A 125 -12.36 8.20 7.05
CA GLU A 125 -12.10 9.54 7.61
C GLU A 125 -10.79 9.64 8.42
N ARG A 126 -10.41 8.57 9.14
CA ARG A 126 -9.20 8.53 9.97
C ARG A 126 -7.97 7.98 9.25
N ILE A 127 -8.10 7.55 8.01
CA ILE A 127 -7.00 7.00 7.22
C ILE A 127 -6.81 7.86 5.97
N GLY A 128 -7.47 7.53 4.86
CA GLY A 128 -7.32 8.31 3.64
C GLY A 128 -7.80 9.75 3.79
N GLY A 129 -8.98 9.93 4.41
CA GLY A 129 -9.56 11.27 4.66
C GLY A 129 -8.74 12.15 5.61
N ASN A 130 -7.86 11.56 6.43
CA ASN A 130 -6.97 12.28 7.35
C ASN A 130 -5.52 12.37 6.85
N THR A 131 -5.25 11.91 5.62
CA THR A 131 -3.91 11.94 5.04
C THR A 131 -3.67 13.26 4.31
N LEU A 132 -2.75 14.05 4.84
CA LEU A 132 -2.36 15.35 4.28
C LEU A 132 -1.59 15.20 2.96
N VAL A 133 -0.69 14.22 2.91
CA VAL A 133 0.16 13.97 1.75
C VAL A 133 0.55 12.50 1.65
N TYR A 134 0.55 12.02 0.43
CA TYR A 134 1.06 10.71 0.04
C TYR A 134 2.43 10.89 -0.60
N ILE A 135 3.40 10.11 -0.15
CA ILE A 135 4.77 10.11 -0.69
C ILE A 135 5.13 8.69 -1.08
N VAL A 136 5.68 8.51 -2.26
CA VAL A 136 6.18 7.20 -2.71
C VAL A 136 7.66 7.30 -3.04
N ASP A 137 8.46 6.54 -2.31
CA ASP A 137 9.87 6.32 -2.65
C ASP A 137 9.96 5.37 -3.83
N ALA A 138 10.31 5.94 -4.97
CA ALA A 138 10.54 5.25 -6.23
C ALA A 138 12.00 5.39 -6.70
N MET A 139 12.93 5.66 -5.79
CA MET A 139 14.35 5.75 -6.13
C MET A 139 14.90 4.42 -6.65
N TYR A 140 14.53 3.34 -5.94
CA TYR A 140 14.99 1.98 -6.23
C TYR A 140 13.82 1.01 -6.14
N VAL A 141 13.20 0.75 -7.26
CA VAL A 141 11.97 -0.06 -7.31
C VAL A 141 12.28 -1.55 -7.24
N ASN A 142 11.53 -2.25 -6.42
CA ASN A 142 11.54 -3.70 -6.38
C ASN A 142 10.27 -4.25 -7.06
N PRO A 143 10.38 -4.86 -8.24
CA PRO A 143 9.23 -5.43 -8.94
C PRO A 143 8.73 -6.74 -8.32
N LYS A 144 9.35 -7.19 -7.23
CA LYS A 144 8.99 -8.40 -6.49
C LYS A 144 8.74 -8.09 -5.03
N HIS A 145 8.02 -8.98 -4.35
CA HIS A 145 7.73 -8.80 -2.93
C HIS A 145 9.00 -8.82 -2.07
N ASN A 146 9.85 -9.81 -2.24
CA ASN A 146 11.06 -10.05 -1.43
C ASN A 146 12.35 -10.03 -2.26
N GLY A 147 12.39 -9.26 -3.35
CA GLY A 147 13.55 -9.16 -4.21
C GLY A 147 14.47 -7.99 -3.85
N HIS A 148 15.47 -7.81 -4.69
CA HIS A 148 16.29 -6.61 -4.71
C HIS A 148 15.72 -5.59 -5.69
N ALA A 149 16.07 -4.32 -5.49
CA ALA A 149 15.80 -3.30 -6.47
C ALA A 149 16.48 -3.64 -7.80
N VAL A 150 15.82 -3.34 -8.90
CA VAL A 150 16.31 -3.61 -10.24
C VAL A 150 16.27 -2.35 -11.10
N ARG A 151 17.14 -2.29 -12.11
CA ARG A 151 17.06 -1.27 -13.12
C ARG A 151 15.93 -1.60 -14.09
N PHE A 152 15.18 -0.60 -14.48
CA PHE A 152 14.12 -0.73 -15.47
C PHE A 152 14.73 -0.65 -16.87
N LYS A 153 14.46 -1.67 -17.68
CA LYS A 153 15.11 -1.85 -18.98
C LYS A 153 14.46 -1.03 -20.07
N ARG A 154 13.14 -0.82 -19.96
CA ARG A 154 12.33 -0.16 -20.98
C ARG A 154 12.33 1.36 -20.80
N ALA A 155 11.88 2.04 -21.85
CA ALA A 155 11.56 3.47 -21.75
C ALA A 155 10.51 3.71 -20.65
N PRO A 156 10.57 4.84 -19.95
CA PRO A 156 11.52 5.94 -20.10
C PRO A 156 12.88 5.72 -19.42
N PHE A 157 13.07 4.63 -18.67
CA PHE A 157 14.22 4.43 -17.79
C PHE A 157 15.46 3.87 -18.49
N ASN A 158 15.31 3.18 -19.64
CA ASN A 158 16.41 2.77 -20.54
C ASN A 158 17.60 2.14 -19.81
N ASN A 159 17.37 1.11 -19.00
CA ASN A 159 18.33 0.42 -18.16
C ASN A 159 18.88 1.28 -17.00
N GLY A 160 18.16 2.33 -16.63
CA GLY A 160 18.42 3.18 -15.48
C GLY A 160 17.62 2.78 -14.23
N TRP A 161 17.90 3.48 -13.15
CA TRP A 161 17.05 3.48 -11.97
C TRP A 161 15.86 4.42 -12.19
N THR A 162 14.76 4.15 -11.51
CA THR A 162 13.60 5.04 -11.57
C THR A 162 13.87 6.42 -10.95
N SER A 163 14.75 6.47 -9.95
CA SER A 163 15.34 7.70 -9.37
C SER A 163 14.33 8.80 -9.09
N SER A 164 13.16 8.44 -8.59
CA SER A 164 12.03 9.37 -8.43
C SER A 164 11.49 9.34 -7.00
N PHE A 165 11.00 10.50 -6.56
CA PHE A 165 10.08 10.65 -5.45
C PHE A 165 8.75 11.17 -6.01
N LEU A 166 7.66 10.51 -5.65
CA LEU A 166 6.33 10.94 -6.02
C LEU A 166 5.66 11.54 -4.78
N ALA A 167 4.92 12.62 -4.95
CA ALA A 167 4.14 13.22 -3.89
C ALA A 167 2.83 13.78 -4.43
N SER A 168 1.73 13.58 -3.70
CA SER A 168 0.40 14.07 -4.04
C SER A 168 -0.45 14.18 -2.78
N ASN A 169 -1.44 15.04 -2.79
CA ASN A 169 -2.54 15.03 -1.84
C ASN A 169 -3.73 14.18 -2.32
N ASP A 170 -3.63 13.63 -3.52
CA ASP A 170 -4.61 12.74 -4.13
C ASP A 170 -4.02 11.33 -4.21
N GLN A 171 -4.63 10.39 -3.47
CA GLN A 171 -4.18 9.00 -3.41
C GLN A 171 -4.41 8.26 -4.72
N VAL A 172 -5.51 8.53 -5.41
CA VAL A 172 -5.82 7.89 -6.69
C VAL A 172 -4.81 8.31 -7.74
N ALA A 173 -4.51 9.60 -7.80
CA ALA A 173 -3.53 10.14 -8.75
C ALA A 173 -2.13 9.57 -8.54
N ILE A 174 -1.64 9.51 -7.30
CA ILE A 174 -0.30 8.97 -7.03
C ILE A 174 -0.21 7.46 -7.30
N GLU A 175 -1.24 6.68 -6.95
CA GLU A 175 -1.30 5.25 -7.26
C GLU A 175 -1.35 5.00 -8.77
N SER A 176 -2.04 5.83 -9.55
CA SER A 176 -2.05 5.73 -11.01
C SER A 176 -0.65 5.90 -11.58
N VAL A 177 0.10 6.90 -11.12
CA VAL A 177 1.50 7.09 -11.54
C VAL A 177 2.39 5.93 -11.11
N VAL A 178 2.19 5.37 -9.92
CA VAL A 178 2.90 4.16 -9.47
C VAL A 178 2.66 2.99 -10.41
N LEU A 179 1.42 2.79 -10.83
CA LEU A 179 1.08 1.74 -11.79
C LEU A 179 1.75 1.97 -13.14
N ASP A 180 1.74 3.19 -13.67
CA ASP A 180 2.40 3.54 -14.93
C ASP A 180 3.91 3.23 -14.90
N PHE A 181 4.58 3.55 -13.79
CA PHE A 181 5.98 3.19 -13.60
C PHE A 181 6.19 1.67 -13.68
N ILE A 182 5.36 0.91 -12.98
CA ILE A 182 5.48 -0.55 -12.96
C ILE A 182 5.09 -1.15 -14.31
N TYR A 183 4.05 -0.63 -14.99
CA TYR A 183 3.64 -1.04 -16.33
C TYR A 183 4.74 -0.83 -17.36
N SER A 184 5.53 0.21 -17.21
CA SER A 184 6.65 0.46 -18.13
C SER A 184 7.66 -0.69 -18.19
N GLU A 185 7.77 -1.48 -17.13
CA GLU A 185 8.75 -2.57 -17.03
C GLU A 185 8.10 -3.96 -17.01
N LEU A 186 6.95 -4.11 -16.36
CA LEU A 186 6.30 -5.39 -16.13
C LEU A 186 4.89 -5.40 -16.69
N PRO A 187 4.50 -6.46 -17.41
CA PRO A 187 3.11 -6.64 -17.75
C PRO A 187 2.30 -6.83 -16.47
N LEU A 188 1.28 -6.01 -16.30
CA LEU A 188 0.29 -6.17 -15.24
C LEU A 188 -0.98 -6.81 -15.81
N PRO A 189 -1.80 -7.44 -14.96
CA PRO A 189 -3.12 -7.89 -15.37
C PRO A 189 -3.96 -6.73 -15.88
N ALA A 190 -4.82 -6.98 -16.83
CA ALA A 190 -5.64 -5.95 -17.50
C ALA A 190 -6.54 -5.13 -16.56
N ASN A 191 -6.72 -5.59 -15.32
CA ASN A 191 -7.62 -4.97 -14.35
C ASN A 191 -6.89 -4.56 -13.07
N ALA A 192 -5.57 -4.37 -13.13
CA ALA A 192 -4.77 -4.07 -11.93
C ALA A 192 -5.08 -2.69 -11.34
N ASP A 193 -5.66 -1.80 -12.12
CA ASP A 193 -6.04 -0.43 -11.79
C ASP A 193 -7.53 -0.24 -11.45
N ASN A 194 -8.35 -1.29 -11.50
CA ASN A 194 -9.79 -1.16 -11.28
C ASN A 194 -10.15 -0.56 -9.92
N PHE A 195 -9.36 -0.82 -8.87
CA PHE A 195 -9.58 -0.20 -7.56
C PHE A 195 -9.42 1.32 -7.59
N LEU A 196 -8.60 1.86 -8.50
CA LEU A 196 -8.46 3.31 -8.68
C LEU A 196 -9.71 3.91 -9.32
N HIS A 197 -10.28 3.20 -10.29
CA HIS A 197 -11.54 3.61 -10.89
C HIS A 197 -12.69 3.57 -9.88
N GLU A 198 -12.71 2.56 -9.01
CA GLU A 198 -13.68 2.45 -7.92
C GLU A 198 -13.50 3.60 -6.91
N ALA A 199 -12.27 3.92 -6.54
CA ALA A 199 -11.97 4.98 -5.58
C ALA A 199 -12.21 6.39 -6.13
N ALA A 200 -12.22 6.55 -7.46
CA ALA A 200 -12.46 7.84 -8.13
C ALA A 200 -13.96 8.18 -8.28
N ASN A 201 -14.86 7.21 -8.11
CA ASN A 201 -16.31 7.38 -8.21
C ASN A 201 -16.97 7.62 -6.85
#